data_7b7735cda4765b93d316f78ca8828929
#
_entry.id   7b7735cda4765b93d316f78ca8828929
#
_cell.length_a   1.000
_cell.length_b   1.000
_cell.length_c   1.000
_cell.angle_alpha   90.00
_cell.angle_beta   90.00
_cell.angle_gamma   90.00
#
_symmetry.space_group_name_H-M   'P 1'
#
loop_
_entity.id
_entity.type
_entity.pdbx_description
1 polymer ?
#
loop_
_entity_poly.entity_id
_entity_poly.type
_entity_poly.pdbx_seq_one_letter_code
_entity_poly.pdbx_strand_id
1 'polypeptide(L)'
;NFNYGEILEKKPIGFPQDGGKLKPYSNLFYWAHAWTPGTKSTIGLHPHQGFEICSFVLKGNINHFDTKQNKWIPLKEGDVQIIRSGNGISHAEEIDDNSEIFQIWFDPDLSKSLKKEATYDDYSSKDFKLIDKGNRSFKVIVGEGSPMHMDSEDVCINEHYLSEGNHSFDIGKDLIHSYFIIDGEIILDKKKLERGTFFTVSSENEVVFKSSETTKIFEIISPLTPSYRTYSQLR
;
A
#
# COMPACT_ATOMS: atom_id res chain seq x y z
N ASN A 1 15.49 -19.21 9.64
CA ASN A 1 14.69 -18.06 10.12
C ASN A 1 15.17 -16.82 9.39
N PHE A 2 14.29 -16.24 8.56
CA PHE A 2 14.58 -15.03 7.79
C PHE A 2 14.39 -13.75 8.64
N ASN A 3 13.70 -13.84 9.77
CA ASN A 3 13.34 -12.70 10.60
C ASN A 3 14.07 -12.73 11.93
N TYR A 4 14.62 -11.58 12.32
CA TYR A 4 15.17 -11.31 13.64
C TYR A 4 14.33 -10.24 14.31
N GLY A 5 14.04 -10.41 15.60
CA GLY A 5 13.19 -9.52 16.36
C GLY A 5 11.71 -9.91 16.26
N GLU A 6 10.84 -9.03 16.75
CA GLU A 6 9.40 -9.25 16.77
C GLU A 6 8.71 -8.31 15.79
N ILE A 7 8.12 -8.87 14.74
CA ILE A 7 7.24 -8.18 13.80
C ILE A 7 5.85 -8.71 14.00
N LEU A 8 4.92 -7.83 14.32
CA LEU A 8 3.49 -8.11 14.32
C LEU A 8 2.88 -7.66 12.99
N GLU A 9 1.92 -8.42 12.47
CA GLU A 9 1.28 -8.07 11.21
C GLU A 9 -0.20 -8.46 11.16
N LYS A 10 -0.95 -7.69 10.41
CA LYS A 10 -2.29 -8.03 9.92
C LYS A 10 -2.26 -7.99 8.41
N LYS A 11 -2.90 -8.95 7.77
CA LYS A 11 -2.96 -9.06 6.31
C LYS A 11 -4.41 -8.90 5.84
N PRO A 12 -4.85 -7.67 5.52
CA PRO A 12 -6.14 -7.45 4.89
C PRO A 12 -6.32 -8.28 3.63
N ILE A 13 -5.28 -8.35 2.79
CA ILE A 13 -5.28 -9.09 1.52
C ILE A 13 -4.11 -10.06 1.49
N GLY A 14 -4.35 -11.27 1.00
CA GLY A 14 -3.30 -12.26 0.80
C GLY A 14 -3.90 -13.63 0.48
N PHE A 15 -3.04 -14.58 0.11
CA PHE A 15 -3.48 -15.96 -0.03
C PHE A 15 -3.86 -16.53 1.35
N PRO A 16 -4.87 -17.40 1.44
CA PRO A 16 -5.31 -17.98 2.72
C PRO A 16 -4.19 -18.67 3.49
N GLN A 17 -3.27 -19.34 2.82
CA GLN A 17 -2.11 -19.99 3.44
C GLN A 17 -1.13 -19.00 4.07
N ASP A 18 -1.16 -17.73 3.65
CA ASP A 18 -0.32 -16.66 4.17
C ASP A 18 -1.03 -15.84 5.26
N GLY A 19 -2.26 -16.24 5.63
CA GLY A 19 -3.06 -15.58 6.66
C GLY A 19 -3.85 -14.36 6.17
N GLY A 20 -4.02 -14.20 4.84
CA GLY A 20 -4.82 -13.14 4.24
C GLY A 20 -6.30 -13.24 4.63
N LYS A 21 -6.92 -12.11 4.98
CA LYS A 21 -8.35 -12.01 5.32
C LYS A 21 -9.22 -12.06 4.05
N LEU A 22 -8.87 -11.27 3.06
CA LEU A 22 -9.44 -11.30 1.72
C LEU A 22 -8.46 -11.99 0.77
N LYS A 23 -9.01 -12.74 -0.19
CA LYS A 23 -8.22 -13.28 -1.30
C LYS A 23 -7.76 -12.14 -2.21
N PRO A 24 -6.66 -12.34 -2.96
CA PRO A 24 -6.24 -11.42 -4.02
C PRO A 24 -7.39 -11.07 -4.98
N TYR A 25 -7.46 -9.84 -5.40
CA TYR A 25 -8.41 -9.33 -6.39
C TYR A 25 -7.78 -8.22 -7.23
N SER A 26 -8.33 -7.95 -8.40
CA SER A 26 -7.74 -6.98 -9.34
C SER A 26 -6.25 -7.32 -9.57
N ASN A 27 -5.39 -6.30 -9.60
CA ASN A 27 -3.95 -6.41 -9.61
C ASN A 27 -3.31 -6.24 -8.20
N LEU A 28 -4.10 -6.36 -7.15
CA LEU A 28 -3.68 -6.23 -5.75
C LEU A 28 -3.74 -7.60 -5.07
N PHE A 29 -2.59 -8.18 -4.73
CA PHE A 29 -2.59 -9.55 -4.22
C PHE A 29 -1.99 -9.73 -2.84
N TYR A 30 -1.35 -8.71 -2.28
CA TYR A 30 -0.84 -8.75 -0.91
C TYR A 30 -0.90 -7.36 -0.30
N TRP A 31 -1.37 -7.29 0.93
CA TRP A 31 -1.31 -6.09 1.76
C TRP A 31 -1.07 -6.52 3.20
N ALA A 32 0.09 -6.19 3.72
CA ALA A 32 0.41 -6.32 5.13
C ALA A 32 0.46 -4.94 5.80
N HIS A 33 -0.18 -4.83 6.95
CA HIS A 33 0.05 -3.80 7.94
C HIS A 33 0.95 -4.41 9.01
N ALA A 34 2.20 -4.00 9.06
CA ALA A 34 3.22 -4.55 9.93
C ALA A 34 3.77 -3.49 10.90
N TRP A 35 4.12 -3.90 12.10
CA TRP A 35 4.70 -3.01 13.11
C TRP A 35 5.61 -3.76 14.07
N THR A 36 6.51 -3.01 14.72
CA THR A 36 7.43 -3.50 15.75
C THR A 36 7.02 -2.96 17.11
N PRO A 37 6.77 -3.81 18.11
CA PRO A 37 6.27 -3.38 19.44
C PRO A 37 7.40 -2.99 20.41
N GLY A 38 8.45 -2.31 19.96
CA GLY A 38 9.54 -1.82 20.81
C GLY A 38 10.89 -2.47 20.60
N THR A 39 11.04 -3.33 19.60
CA THR A 39 12.32 -3.95 19.24
C THR A 39 12.51 -3.90 17.73
N LYS A 40 13.66 -3.38 17.29
CA LYS A 40 14.06 -3.42 15.89
C LYS A 40 14.01 -4.85 15.36
N SER A 41 13.47 -5.03 14.18
CA SER A 41 13.31 -6.32 13.52
C SER A 41 13.87 -6.28 12.11
N THR A 42 14.36 -7.43 11.65
CA THR A 42 14.95 -7.57 10.32
C THR A 42 14.27 -8.68 9.55
N ILE A 43 13.80 -8.37 8.36
CA ILE A 43 13.42 -9.34 7.34
C ILE A 43 14.65 -9.59 6.49
N GLY A 44 15.22 -10.79 6.58
CA GLY A 44 16.46 -11.16 5.91
C GLY A 44 16.33 -11.17 4.39
N LEU A 45 17.46 -11.22 3.70
CA LEU A 45 17.53 -11.19 2.24
C LEU A 45 16.72 -12.32 1.61
N HIS A 46 15.78 -11.97 0.74
CA HIS A 46 14.90 -12.91 0.05
C HIS A 46 14.57 -12.43 -1.37
N PRO A 47 14.30 -13.36 -2.33
CA PRO A 47 14.12 -13.03 -3.73
C PRO A 47 12.68 -12.69 -4.09
N HIS A 48 12.52 -11.79 -5.08
CA HIS A 48 11.26 -11.50 -5.77
C HIS A 48 11.47 -11.42 -7.27
N GLN A 49 10.41 -11.71 -8.02
CA GLN A 49 10.40 -11.64 -9.48
C GLN A 49 9.00 -11.30 -10.00
N GLY A 50 8.93 -10.40 -10.96
CA GLY A 50 7.72 -10.05 -11.71
C GLY A 50 6.85 -8.98 -11.07
N PHE A 51 6.79 -8.90 -9.75
CA PHE A 51 5.85 -8.05 -8.99
C PHE A 51 6.38 -6.65 -8.70
N GLU A 52 5.46 -5.76 -8.35
CA GLU A 52 5.77 -4.47 -7.75
C GLU A 52 5.50 -4.53 -6.25
N ILE A 53 6.48 -4.13 -5.46
CA ILE A 53 6.44 -4.16 -3.99
C ILE A 53 6.61 -2.74 -3.50
N CYS A 54 5.57 -2.22 -2.83
CA CYS A 54 5.58 -0.89 -2.26
C CYS A 54 5.63 -0.98 -0.74
N SER A 55 6.53 -0.23 -0.11
CA SER A 55 6.53 -0.02 1.34
C SER A 55 6.21 1.44 1.64
N PHE A 56 5.22 1.67 2.50
CA PHE A 56 4.79 2.99 2.97
C PHE A 56 5.10 3.08 4.46
N VAL A 57 5.96 4.02 4.85
CA VAL A 57 6.32 4.21 6.25
C VAL A 57 5.24 5.03 6.95
N LEU A 58 4.40 4.38 7.75
CA LEU A 58 3.29 5.04 8.46
C LEU A 58 3.75 5.74 9.73
N LYS A 59 4.79 5.20 10.38
CA LYS A 59 5.39 5.73 11.60
C LYS A 59 6.82 5.22 11.76
N GLY A 60 7.69 6.05 12.35
CA GLY A 60 9.06 5.66 12.66
C GLY A 60 9.96 5.60 11.42
N ASN A 61 10.85 4.59 11.38
CA ASN A 61 11.86 4.47 10.33
C ASN A 61 12.04 3.01 9.91
N ILE A 62 12.48 2.83 8.66
CA ILE A 62 12.94 1.56 8.13
C ILE A 62 14.24 1.74 7.36
N ASN A 63 14.97 0.66 7.13
CA ASN A 63 16.07 0.63 6.19
C ASN A 63 15.81 -0.45 5.15
N HIS A 64 15.97 -0.10 3.90
CA HIS A 64 15.89 -1.01 2.77
C HIS A 64 17.28 -1.39 2.27
N PHE A 65 17.47 -2.65 1.90
CA PHE A 65 18.63 -3.14 1.17
C PHE A 65 18.18 -3.99 -0.02
N ASP A 66 18.80 -3.83 -1.17
CA ASP A 66 18.61 -4.74 -2.29
C ASP A 66 19.91 -5.02 -3.07
N THR A 67 19.87 -6.08 -3.87
CA THR A 67 21.03 -6.54 -4.66
C THR A 67 21.39 -5.65 -5.84
N LYS A 68 20.54 -4.69 -6.22
CA LYS A 68 20.84 -3.69 -7.27
C LYS A 68 21.51 -2.46 -6.68
N GLN A 69 20.97 -1.94 -5.58
CA GLN A 69 21.55 -0.78 -4.87
C GLN A 69 22.80 -1.16 -4.07
N ASN A 70 22.84 -2.39 -3.56
CA ASN A 70 23.94 -2.95 -2.76
C ASN A 70 24.34 -2.04 -1.58
N LYS A 71 23.38 -1.39 -0.96
CA LYS A 71 23.52 -0.51 0.21
C LYS A 71 22.23 -0.43 0.98
N TRP A 72 22.31 -0.11 2.27
CA TRP A 72 21.16 0.23 3.09
C TRP A 72 20.69 1.65 2.79
N ILE A 73 19.39 1.82 2.58
CA ILE A 73 18.71 3.08 2.26
C ILE A 73 17.71 3.36 3.38
N PRO A 74 17.91 4.44 4.16
CA PRO A 74 16.97 4.79 5.23
C PRO A 74 15.72 5.48 4.66
N LEU A 75 14.56 5.08 5.18
CA LEU A 75 13.28 5.75 4.95
C LEU A 75 12.64 6.07 6.29
N LYS A 76 11.93 7.18 6.36
CA LYS A 76 11.26 7.69 7.56
C LYS A 76 9.77 7.88 7.32
N GLU A 77 9.05 8.19 8.38
CA GLU A 77 7.61 8.44 8.34
C GLU A 77 7.18 9.33 7.17
N GLY A 78 6.23 8.83 6.40
CA GLY A 78 5.68 9.44 5.19
C GLY A 78 6.47 9.19 3.91
N ASP A 79 7.65 8.57 3.98
CA ASP A 79 8.41 8.16 2.80
C ASP A 79 7.81 6.88 2.21
N VAL A 80 8.03 6.70 0.92
CA VAL A 80 7.52 5.57 0.15
C VAL A 80 8.63 4.99 -0.71
N GLN A 81 8.70 3.67 -0.81
CA GLN A 81 9.56 2.99 -1.79
C GLN A 81 8.75 2.09 -2.71
N ILE A 82 9.29 1.84 -3.90
CA ILE A 82 8.79 0.85 -4.84
C ILE A 82 9.94 0.03 -5.41
N ILE A 83 9.79 -1.29 -5.34
CA ILE A 83 10.62 -2.25 -6.04
C ILE A 83 9.79 -2.79 -7.21
N ARG A 84 10.25 -2.59 -8.44
CA ARG A 84 9.74 -3.33 -9.60
C ARG A 84 10.67 -4.50 -9.82
N SER A 85 10.24 -5.68 -9.36
CA SER A 85 11.15 -6.84 -9.24
C SER A 85 11.57 -7.45 -10.57
N GLY A 86 10.88 -7.15 -11.66
CA GLY A 86 11.28 -7.46 -13.01
C GLY A 86 11.75 -8.92 -13.20
N ASN A 87 12.91 -9.10 -13.78
CA ASN A 87 13.54 -10.42 -14.01
C ASN A 87 14.23 -10.99 -12.76
N GLY A 88 14.16 -10.31 -11.62
CA GLY A 88 14.63 -10.79 -10.32
C GLY A 88 15.46 -9.78 -9.54
N ILE A 89 15.18 -9.69 -8.25
CA ILE A 89 15.91 -8.91 -7.26
C ILE A 89 15.78 -9.60 -5.90
N SER A 90 16.78 -9.48 -5.06
CA SER A 90 16.66 -9.86 -3.65
C SER A 90 16.76 -8.62 -2.78
N HIS A 91 15.90 -8.52 -1.77
CA HIS A 91 15.92 -7.43 -0.83
C HIS A 91 15.85 -7.89 0.62
N ALA A 92 16.20 -6.98 1.53
CA ALA A 92 16.07 -7.11 2.98
C ALA A 92 15.55 -5.81 3.54
N GLU A 93 14.84 -5.87 4.66
CA GLU A 93 14.30 -4.70 5.34
C GLU A 93 14.60 -4.77 6.83
N GLU A 94 15.03 -3.66 7.40
CA GLU A 94 15.08 -3.44 8.82
C GLU A 94 13.96 -2.48 9.21
N ILE A 95 13.14 -2.87 10.16
CA ILE A 95 12.06 -2.04 10.72
C ILE A 95 12.52 -1.65 12.12
N ASP A 96 12.75 -0.36 12.34
CA ASP A 96 13.22 0.14 13.63
C ASP A 96 12.17 -0.11 14.72
N ASP A 97 12.53 0.04 15.99
CA ASP A 97 11.59 -0.10 17.09
C ASP A 97 10.45 0.92 16.99
N ASN A 98 9.24 0.50 17.42
CA ASN A 98 8.02 1.33 17.38
C ASN A 98 7.69 1.92 15.99
N SER A 99 8.09 1.24 14.94
CA SER A 99 7.81 1.61 13.55
C SER A 99 6.63 0.84 12.98
N GLU A 100 5.96 1.43 12.00
CA GLU A 100 4.73 0.91 11.40
C GLU A 100 4.77 1.15 9.90
N ILE A 101 4.46 0.11 9.11
CA ILE A 101 4.50 0.16 7.65
C ILE A 101 3.30 -0.53 7.03
N PHE A 102 2.94 -0.13 5.81
CA PHE A 102 2.31 -1.02 4.85
C PHE A 102 3.37 -1.61 3.94
N GLN A 103 3.27 -2.90 3.68
CA GLN A 103 3.90 -3.55 2.55
C GLN A 103 2.80 -4.09 1.63
N ILE A 104 2.77 -3.59 0.40
CA ILE A 104 1.69 -3.85 -0.55
C ILE A 104 2.30 -4.31 -1.86
N TRP A 105 1.81 -5.43 -2.39
CA TRP A 105 2.31 -6.02 -3.63
C TRP A 105 1.26 -5.96 -4.71
N PHE A 106 1.69 -5.48 -5.86
CA PHE A 106 0.86 -5.35 -7.04
C PHE A 106 1.36 -6.27 -8.15
N ASP A 107 0.43 -6.65 -9.00
CA ASP A 107 0.62 -7.62 -10.06
C ASP A 107 0.54 -6.90 -11.42
N PRO A 108 1.68 -6.47 -11.99
CA PRO A 108 1.71 -5.92 -13.34
C PRO A 108 1.52 -7.06 -14.36
N ASP A 109 1.42 -6.71 -15.65
CA ASP A 109 1.43 -7.71 -16.72
C ASP A 109 2.74 -8.53 -16.70
N LEU A 110 2.70 -9.72 -16.09
CA LEU A 110 3.87 -10.58 -15.93
C LEU A 110 4.53 -10.96 -17.24
N SER A 111 3.79 -10.99 -18.35
CA SER A 111 4.35 -11.27 -19.68
C SER A 111 5.33 -10.18 -20.14
N LYS A 112 5.22 -9.00 -19.57
CA LYS A 112 6.07 -7.82 -19.83
C LYS A 112 7.08 -7.61 -18.71
N SER A 113 6.61 -7.60 -17.43
CA SER A 113 7.46 -7.27 -16.28
C SER A 113 8.63 -8.24 -16.13
N LEU A 114 8.43 -9.54 -16.32
CA LEU A 114 9.48 -10.55 -16.25
C LEU A 114 10.64 -10.38 -17.28
N LYS A 115 10.42 -9.55 -18.30
CA LYS A 115 11.44 -9.23 -19.31
C LYS A 115 12.22 -7.95 -19.01
N LYS A 116 11.76 -7.17 -18.02
CA LYS A 116 12.41 -5.92 -17.62
C LYS A 116 13.48 -6.22 -16.56
N GLU A 117 14.49 -5.37 -16.50
CA GLU A 117 15.39 -5.37 -15.34
C GLU A 117 14.66 -4.89 -14.10
N ALA A 118 15.05 -5.43 -12.95
CA ALA A 118 14.57 -4.93 -11.67
C ALA A 118 15.02 -3.49 -11.42
N THR A 119 14.13 -2.66 -10.88
CA THR A 119 14.40 -1.27 -10.49
C THR A 119 13.93 -0.98 -9.08
N TYR A 120 14.51 0.05 -8.49
CA TYR A 120 14.16 0.57 -7.18
C TYR A 120 14.07 2.10 -7.24
N ASP A 121 13.02 2.65 -6.68
CA ASP A 121 12.89 4.09 -6.43
C ASP A 121 12.37 4.33 -5.02
N ASP A 122 12.79 5.43 -4.40
CA ASP A 122 12.23 5.93 -3.16
C ASP A 122 11.85 7.41 -3.30
N TYR A 123 10.87 7.81 -2.52
CA TYR A 123 10.28 9.14 -2.54
C TYR A 123 10.11 9.64 -1.12
N SER A 124 10.57 10.86 -0.88
CA SER A 124 10.31 11.55 0.37
C SER A 124 8.85 11.98 0.47
N SER A 125 8.32 12.02 1.67
CA SER A 125 6.98 12.58 1.95
C SER A 125 6.74 13.97 1.32
N LYS A 126 7.80 14.75 1.10
CA LYS A 126 7.76 16.09 0.51
C LYS A 126 7.58 16.09 -1.01
N ASP A 127 7.87 14.97 -1.67
CA ASP A 127 7.75 14.85 -3.11
C ASP A 127 6.27 14.74 -3.55
N PHE A 128 5.40 14.36 -2.60
CA PHE A 128 3.97 14.27 -2.82
C PHE A 128 3.26 15.55 -2.41
N LYS A 129 2.66 16.22 -3.39
CA LYS A 129 1.94 17.48 -3.16
C LYS A 129 0.67 17.24 -2.35
N LEU A 130 0.51 18.00 -1.26
CA LEU A 130 -0.76 18.05 -0.53
C LEU A 130 -1.76 18.94 -1.29
N ILE A 131 -2.92 18.38 -1.61
CA ILE A 131 -4.03 19.05 -2.29
C ILE A 131 -5.11 19.33 -1.25
N ASP A 132 -5.45 20.60 -1.05
CA ASP A 132 -6.48 21.02 -0.13
C ASP A 132 -7.84 21.16 -0.86
N LYS A 133 -8.89 20.58 -0.30
CA LYS A 133 -10.29 20.65 -0.76
C LYS A 133 -11.23 21.11 0.38
N GLY A 134 -10.76 21.93 1.30
CA GLY A 134 -11.52 22.44 2.43
C GLY A 134 -11.59 21.46 3.60
N ASN A 135 -12.67 20.69 3.73
CA ASN A 135 -12.81 19.72 4.81
C ASN A 135 -12.00 18.41 4.60
N ARG A 136 -11.34 18.29 3.46
CA ARG A 136 -10.45 17.16 3.12
C ARG A 136 -9.21 17.69 2.42
N SER A 137 -8.05 17.23 2.84
CA SER A 137 -6.82 17.33 2.06
C SER A 137 -6.31 15.93 1.75
N PHE A 138 -5.51 15.78 0.68
CA PHE A 138 -4.96 14.49 0.30
C PHE A 138 -3.66 14.63 -0.48
N LYS A 139 -2.84 13.58 -0.42
CA LYS A 139 -1.68 13.39 -1.27
C LYS A 139 -1.96 12.32 -2.31
N VAL A 140 -1.62 12.58 -3.57
CA VAL A 140 -1.59 11.57 -4.63
C VAL A 140 -0.21 10.91 -4.60
N ILE A 141 -0.16 9.68 -4.11
CA ILE A 141 1.08 8.89 -4.04
C ILE A 141 1.36 8.20 -5.38
N VAL A 142 0.34 7.65 -6.02
CA VAL A 142 0.37 7.13 -7.39
C VAL A 142 -0.83 7.68 -8.14
N GLY A 143 -0.61 8.24 -9.31
CA GLY A 143 -1.66 8.83 -10.14
C GLY A 143 -1.21 10.09 -10.86
N GLU A 144 -2.14 10.84 -11.40
CA GLU A 144 -1.85 12.05 -12.16
C GLU A 144 -1.11 13.10 -11.31
N GLY A 145 0.03 13.57 -11.80
CA GLY A 145 0.86 14.58 -11.14
C GLY A 145 1.74 14.06 -10.00
N SER A 146 1.73 12.75 -9.73
CA SER A 146 2.66 12.11 -8.80
C SER A 146 4.01 11.83 -9.45
N PRO A 147 5.13 11.93 -8.71
CA PRO A 147 6.43 11.48 -9.18
C PRO A 147 6.55 9.95 -9.24
N MET A 148 5.74 9.22 -8.47
CA MET A 148 5.80 7.76 -8.41
C MET A 148 4.97 7.11 -9.52
N HIS A 149 5.60 6.21 -10.27
CA HIS A 149 4.97 5.47 -11.36
C HIS A 149 5.00 3.97 -11.10
N MET A 150 3.95 3.29 -11.57
CA MET A 150 3.79 1.84 -11.51
C MET A 150 3.56 1.25 -12.90
N ASP A 151 3.96 -0.02 -13.08
CA ASP A 151 3.65 -0.83 -14.26
C ASP A 151 2.27 -1.52 -14.15
N SER A 152 1.75 -1.63 -12.95
CA SER A 152 0.41 -2.17 -12.68
C SER A 152 -0.67 -1.24 -13.23
N GLU A 153 -1.61 -1.81 -13.99
CA GLU A 153 -2.63 -1.09 -14.75
C GLU A 153 -3.55 -0.29 -13.84
N ASP A 154 -3.75 0.99 -14.17
CA ASP A 154 -4.75 1.89 -13.61
C ASP A 154 -4.79 1.94 -12.07
N VAL A 155 -3.63 1.76 -11.43
CA VAL A 155 -3.51 1.93 -9.98
C VAL A 155 -3.40 3.41 -9.64
N CYS A 156 -4.24 3.85 -8.70
CA CYS A 156 -4.10 5.14 -8.04
C CYS A 156 -4.02 4.94 -6.53
N ILE A 157 -3.12 5.64 -5.86
CA ILE A 157 -2.93 5.55 -4.39
C ILE A 157 -2.99 6.94 -3.80
N ASN A 158 -3.88 7.12 -2.83
CA ASN A 158 -4.09 8.38 -2.14
C ASN A 158 -3.97 8.21 -0.61
N GLU A 159 -3.46 9.23 0.03
CA GLU A 159 -3.50 9.40 1.48
C GLU A 159 -4.38 10.60 1.81
N HIS A 160 -5.54 10.36 2.44
CA HIS A 160 -6.53 11.37 2.78
C HIS A 160 -6.45 11.79 4.23
N TYR A 161 -6.61 13.08 4.46
CA TYR A 161 -6.74 13.73 5.76
C TYR A 161 -8.12 14.39 5.82
N LEU A 162 -9.01 13.85 6.63
CA LEU A 162 -10.39 14.27 6.76
C LEU A 162 -10.57 15.08 8.03
N SER A 163 -11.22 16.22 7.95
CA SER A 163 -11.73 16.90 9.12
C SER A 163 -13.04 16.27 9.58
N GLU A 164 -13.53 16.61 10.76
CA GLU A 164 -14.89 16.22 11.19
C GLU A 164 -15.92 16.65 10.14
N GLY A 165 -16.86 15.75 9.81
CA GLY A 165 -17.93 16.01 8.85
C GLY A 165 -18.20 14.88 7.88
N ASN A 166 -19.05 15.15 6.88
CA ASN A 166 -19.36 14.21 5.81
C ASN A 166 -18.38 14.37 4.66
N HIS A 167 -17.97 13.22 4.12
CA HIS A 167 -17.05 13.10 2.99
C HIS A 167 -17.64 12.17 1.95
N SER A 168 -17.67 12.63 0.72
CA SER A 168 -18.11 11.87 -0.44
C SER A 168 -16.92 11.55 -1.34
N PHE A 169 -16.91 10.32 -1.87
CA PHE A 169 -15.92 9.84 -2.82
C PHE A 169 -16.63 9.22 -4.01
N ASP A 170 -16.31 9.71 -5.19
CA ASP A 170 -16.78 9.10 -6.43
C ASP A 170 -16.13 7.74 -6.63
N ILE A 171 -16.93 6.73 -6.90
CA ILE A 171 -16.49 5.37 -7.18
C ILE A 171 -16.68 5.12 -8.66
N GLY A 172 -15.60 4.96 -9.40
CA GLY A 172 -15.67 4.68 -10.83
C GLY A 172 -16.35 3.33 -11.11
N LYS A 173 -17.17 3.28 -12.17
CA LYS A 173 -18.00 2.12 -12.50
C LYS A 173 -17.23 0.79 -12.61
N ASP A 174 -16.02 0.84 -13.17
CA ASP A 174 -15.19 -0.36 -13.42
C ASP A 174 -13.97 -0.39 -12.48
N LEU A 175 -14.07 0.27 -11.32
CA LEU A 175 -13.03 0.39 -10.32
C LEU A 175 -13.43 -0.28 -9.00
N ILE A 176 -12.42 -0.67 -8.24
CA ILE A 176 -12.53 -1.06 -6.84
C ILE A 176 -11.66 -0.15 -6.01
N HIS A 177 -12.26 0.45 -4.98
CA HIS A 177 -11.59 1.28 -4.00
C HIS A 177 -11.36 0.46 -2.74
N SER A 178 -10.12 0.41 -2.29
CA SER A 178 -9.68 -0.31 -1.10
C SER A 178 -9.22 0.71 -0.07
N TYR A 179 -9.90 0.77 1.07
CA TYR A 179 -9.65 1.74 2.12
C TYR A 179 -9.05 1.10 3.36
N PHE A 180 -8.12 1.80 3.99
CA PHE A 180 -7.60 1.44 5.31
C PHE A 180 -7.58 2.68 6.22
N ILE A 181 -8.18 2.59 7.40
CA ILE A 181 -8.17 3.67 8.38
C ILE A 181 -6.85 3.62 9.15
N ILE A 182 -5.95 4.56 8.86
CA ILE A 182 -4.64 4.65 9.53
C ILE A 182 -4.81 5.25 10.93
N ASP A 183 -5.65 6.28 11.06
CA ASP A 183 -5.91 6.96 12.33
C ASP A 183 -7.31 7.55 12.35
N GLY A 184 -7.90 7.70 13.54
CA GLY A 184 -9.27 8.18 13.71
C GLY A 184 -10.35 7.12 13.43
N GLU A 185 -11.55 7.59 13.08
CA GLU A 185 -12.72 6.76 12.87
C GLU A 185 -13.71 7.38 11.88
N ILE A 186 -14.48 6.52 11.22
CA ILE A 186 -15.59 6.93 10.35
C ILE A 186 -16.88 6.16 10.68
N ILE A 187 -18.00 6.73 10.28
CA ILE A 187 -19.30 6.06 10.28
C ILE A 187 -19.71 5.83 8.82
N LEU A 188 -19.82 4.56 8.43
CA LEU A 188 -20.30 4.11 7.13
C LEU A 188 -21.52 3.22 7.34
N ASP A 189 -22.64 3.53 6.69
CA ASP A 189 -23.91 2.77 6.81
C ASP A 189 -24.33 2.50 8.26
N LYS A 190 -24.22 3.52 9.13
CA LYS A 190 -24.50 3.45 10.57
C LYS A 190 -23.53 2.56 11.37
N LYS A 191 -22.49 2.03 10.74
CA LYS A 191 -21.44 1.26 11.42
C LYS A 191 -20.24 2.15 11.68
N LYS A 192 -19.73 2.07 12.90
CA LYS A 192 -18.48 2.70 13.27
C LYS A 192 -17.33 1.82 12.81
N LEU A 193 -16.41 2.40 12.05
CA LEU A 193 -15.17 1.80 11.58
C LEU A 193 -14.01 2.58 12.18
N GLU A 194 -13.13 1.88 12.88
CA GLU A 194 -12.04 2.47 13.67
C GLU A 194 -10.67 2.20 13.02
N ARG A 195 -9.63 2.82 13.56
CA ARG A 195 -8.24 2.57 13.18
C ARG A 195 -7.94 1.09 12.99
N GLY A 196 -7.27 0.76 11.91
CA GLY A 196 -6.94 -0.62 11.53
C GLY A 196 -8.05 -1.36 10.79
N THR A 197 -9.19 -0.70 10.52
CA THR A 197 -10.25 -1.27 9.68
C THR A 197 -9.88 -1.15 8.21
N PHE A 198 -10.02 -2.27 7.50
CA PHE A 198 -9.93 -2.36 6.05
C PHE A 198 -11.30 -2.65 5.46
N PHE A 199 -11.67 -1.98 4.37
CA PHE A 199 -12.90 -2.24 3.62
C PHE A 199 -12.74 -1.89 2.14
N THR A 200 -13.61 -2.42 1.30
CA THR A 200 -13.63 -2.15 -0.13
C THR A 200 -14.99 -1.64 -0.58
N VAL A 201 -14.99 -0.81 -1.62
CA VAL A 201 -16.20 -0.32 -2.29
C VAL A 201 -16.03 -0.51 -3.79
N SER A 202 -17.04 -1.09 -4.44
CA SER A 202 -17.10 -1.25 -5.89
C SER A 202 -18.56 -1.35 -6.34
N SER A 203 -18.82 -1.11 -7.62
CA SER A 203 -20.16 -1.19 -8.21
C SER A 203 -21.18 -0.18 -7.64
N GLU A 204 -20.67 0.86 -7.01
CA GLU A 204 -21.42 2.02 -6.53
C GLU A 204 -21.02 3.25 -7.37
N ASN A 205 -21.85 4.29 -7.35
CA ASN A 205 -21.48 5.57 -7.97
C ASN A 205 -20.67 6.44 -7.00
N GLU A 206 -20.99 6.34 -5.72
CA GLU A 206 -20.46 7.18 -4.65
C GLU A 206 -20.43 6.40 -3.34
N VAL A 207 -19.47 6.70 -2.50
CA VAL A 207 -19.50 6.32 -1.08
C VAL A 207 -19.46 7.56 -0.22
N VAL A 208 -20.34 7.61 0.78
CA VAL A 208 -20.40 8.69 1.76
C VAL A 208 -20.15 8.15 3.14
N PHE A 209 -19.18 8.71 3.83
CA PHE A 209 -18.95 8.41 5.24
C PHE A 209 -18.74 9.68 6.06
N LYS A 210 -19.07 9.60 7.33
CA LYS A 210 -18.91 10.69 8.28
C LYS A 210 -17.67 10.42 9.14
N SER A 211 -16.75 11.39 9.17
CA SER A 211 -15.67 11.40 10.14
C SER A 211 -16.15 12.11 11.43
N SER A 212 -15.91 11.49 12.58
CA SER A 212 -16.28 12.03 13.89
C SER A 212 -15.19 12.93 14.47
N GLU A 213 -13.98 12.84 13.91
CA GLU A 213 -12.77 13.53 14.33
C GLU A 213 -11.81 13.65 13.16
N THR A 214 -10.65 14.25 13.34
CA THR A 214 -9.59 14.20 12.31
C THR A 214 -9.22 12.74 12.05
N THR A 215 -9.36 12.32 10.79
CA THR A 215 -9.17 10.92 10.39
C THR A 215 -8.21 10.84 9.21
N LYS A 216 -7.29 9.87 9.26
CA LYS A 216 -6.34 9.57 8.18
C LYS A 216 -6.71 8.25 7.53
N ILE A 217 -6.95 8.28 6.21
CA ILE A 217 -7.35 7.11 5.42
C ILE A 217 -6.38 6.92 4.26
N PHE A 218 -5.98 5.67 4.06
CA PHE A 218 -5.23 5.24 2.89
C PHE A 218 -6.19 4.61 1.89
N GLU A 219 -6.08 4.99 0.62
CA GLU A 219 -6.93 4.51 -0.45
C GLU A 219 -6.08 3.96 -1.59
N ILE A 220 -6.44 2.77 -2.07
CA ILE A 220 -5.96 2.23 -3.34
C ILE A 220 -7.15 2.07 -4.27
N ILE A 221 -7.06 2.65 -5.45
CA ILE A 221 -8.00 2.49 -6.54
C ILE A 221 -7.35 1.55 -7.55
N SER A 222 -8.06 0.54 -8.00
CA SER A 222 -7.60 -0.45 -8.97
C SER A 222 -8.72 -0.74 -9.98
N PRO A 223 -8.40 -1.21 -11.20
CA PRO A 223 -9.43 -1.67 -12.13
C PRO A 223 -10.16 -2.87 -11.54
N LEU A 224 -11.48 -2.95 -11.66
CA LEU A 224 -12.23 -4.09 -11.17
C LEU A 224 -11.78 -5.40 -11.85
N THR A 225 -11.38 -5.30 -13.12
CA THR A 225 -10.84 -6.40 -13.91
C THR A 225 -9.67 -5.86 -14.75
N PRO A 226 -8.41 -6.22 -14.42
CA PRO A 226 -7.26 -5.87 -15.25
C PRO A 226 -7.36 -6.44 -16.67
N SER A 227 -6.74 -5.78 -17.65
CA SER A 227 -6.73 -6.22 -19.05
C SER A 227 -5.85 -7.45 -19.31
N TYR A 228 -5.09 -7.89 -18.32
CA TYR A 228 -4.21 -9.06 -18.35
C TYR A 228 -4.54 -10.05 -17.23
N ARG A 229 -4.06 -11.29 -17.38
CA ARG A 229 -4.22 -12.31 -16.33
C ARG A 229 -3.24 -12.06 -15.20
N THR A 230 -3.78 -11.93 -14.01
CA THR A 230 -3.00 -11.71 -12.78
C THR A 230 -2.41 -13.02 -12.24
N TYR A 231 -1.41 -12.92 -11.37
CA TYR A 231 -0.76 -14.07 -10.75
C TYR A 231 -1.75 -15.00 -10.04
N SER A 232 -2.71 -14.44 -9.34
CA SER A 232 -3.75 -15.22 -8.65
C SER A 232 -4.67 -15.99 -9.60
N GLN A 233 -4.77 -15.58 -10.87
CA GLN A 233 -5.54 -16.27 -11.92
C GLN A 233 -4.71 -17.31 -12.68
N LEU A 234 -3.39 -17.28 -12.52
CA LEU A 234 -2.47 -18.22 -13.16
C LEU A 234 -2.15 -19.44 -12.28
N ARG A 235 -2.56 -19.41 -11.01
CA ARG A 235 -2.38 -20.49 -10.02
C ARG A 235 -3.55 -21.46 -9.99
#